data_6a00319b82cf2c30217fc717e9384cd4
#
_entry.id   6a00319b82cf2c30217fc717e9384cd4
#
_cell.length_a   1.000
_cell.length_b   1.000
_cell.length_c   1.000
_cell.angle_alpha   90.00
_cell.angle_beta   90.00
_cell.angle_gamma   90.00
#
_symmetry.space_group_name_H-M   'P 1'
#
loop_
_entity.id
_entity.type
_entity.pdbx_description
1 polymer ?
#
loop_
_entity_poly.entity_id
_entity_poly.type
_entity_poly.pdbx_seq_one_letter_code
_entity_poly.pdbx_strand_id
1 'polypeptide(L)'
;MGLSLTHAESEKMMKIGSPLPPLSAKDQDGKEVDLATYGKEGYLLVFFYPKANTPGCTAQACSLRDGNAELTQRNVKVLGVSADQVSAQKSFVTDQKLTYPLLADADNKIIQAFGVGGLFGFAKRSAFLFRDGKLIWQDPKGSTQDQAKVVLEYLDSLKTK
;
A
#
# COMPACT_ATOMS: atom_id res chain seq x y z
N MET A 1 -23.81 -11.04 -22.69
CA MET A 1 -24.18 -9.69 -22.35
C MET A 1 -23.74 -9.24 -20.96
N GLY A 2 -23.60 -10.10 -20.01
CA GLY A 2 -23.12 -9.74 -18.67
C GLY A 2 -21.62 -9.72 -18.52
N LEU A 3 -20.88 -10.19 -19.51
CA LEU A 3 -19.43 -10.39 -19.40
C LEU A 3 -18.65 -9.09 -19.21
N SER A 4 -19.01 -8.04 -19.91
CA SER A 4 -18.30 -6.76 -19.81
C SER A 4 -18.53 -6.08 -18.46
N LEU A 5 -19.71 -6.23 -17.89
CA LEU A 5 -20.03 -5.69 -16.57
C LEU A 5 -19.26 -6.40 -15.46
N THR A 6 -19.19 -7.73 -15.55
CA THR A 6 -18.46 -8.54 -14.58
C THR A 6 -16.96 -8.19 -14.59
N HIS A 7 -16.42 -8.00 -15.78
CA HIS A 7 -15.01 -7.63 -15.93
C HIS A 7 -14.73 -6.24 -15.35
N ALA A 8 -15.61 -5.28 -15.61
CA ALA A 8 -15.48 -3.92 -15.08
C ALA A 8 -15.57 -3.91 -13.55
N GLU A 9 -16.41 -4.77 -12.96
CA GLU A 9 -16.53 -4.86 -11.52
C GLU A 9 -15.28 -5.42 -10.84
N SER A 10 -14.60 -6.38 -11.47
CA SER A 10 -13.39 -6.97 -10.92
C SER A 10 -12.22 -6.00 -10.85
N GLU A 11 -12.29 -4.90 -11.61
CA GLU A 11 -11.25 -3.88 -11.63
C GLU A 11 -11.55 -2.71 -10.69
N LYS A 12 -12.68 -2.74 -9.99
CA LYS A 12 -13.03 -1.67 -9.06
C LYS A 12 -12.12 -1.66 -7.84
N MET A 13 -11.74 -0.45 -7.44
CA MET A 13 -10.97 -0.23 -6.24
C MET A 13 -11.73 -0.70 -5.00
N MET A 14 -10.99 -1.25 -4.02
CA MET A 14 -11.53 -1.70 -2.75
C MET A 14 -12.35 -0.60 -2.08
N LYS A 15 -13.48 -0.96 -1.47
CA LYS A 15 -14.40 -0.01 -0.84
C LYS A 15 -14.13 0.15 0.65
N ILE A 16 -14.45 1.33 1.18
CA ILE A 16 -14.40 1.59 2.61
C ILE A 16 -15.23 0.54 3.35
N GLY A 17 -14.68 0.01 4.44
CA GLY A 17 -15.30 -1.04 5.23
C GLY A 17 -14.84 -2.45 4.87
N SER A 18 -14.13 -2.60 3.75
CA SER A 18 -13.64 -3.91 3.31
C SER A 18 -12.57 -4.44 4.28
N PRO A 19 -12.54 -5.76 4.53
CA PRO A 19 -11.49 -6.35 5.35
C PRO A 19 -10.19 -6.48 4.57
N LEU A 20 -9.07 -6.55 5.28
CA LEU A 20 -7.80 -6.90 4.67
C LEU A 20 -7.91 -8.29 4.03
N PRO A 21 -7.50 -8.44 2.77
CA PRO A 21 -7.57 -9.76 2.13
C PRO A 21 -6.55 -10.72 2.77
N PRO A 22 -6.91 -12.01 2.93
CA PRO A 22 -6.00 -13.01 3.49
C PRO A 22 -5.03 -13.49 2.42
N LEU A 23 -4.20 -12.57 1.93
CA LEU A 23 -3.21 -12.81 0.87
C LEU A 23 -1.82 -12.53 1.41
N SER A 24 -0.86 -13.28 0.92
CA SER A 24 0.54 -13.16 1.33
C SER A 24 1.43 -12.87 0.15
N ALA A 25 2.55 -12.21 0.42
CA ALA A 25 3.61 -12.02 -0.55
C ALA A 25 4.94 -11.94 0.21
N LYS A 26 6.04 -12.10 -0.51
CA LYS A 26 7.36 -12.01 0.09
C LYS A 26 7.78 -10.55 0.21
N ASP A 27 8.41 -10.22 1.33
CA ASP A 27 9.00 -8.89 1.51
C ASP A 27 10.38 -8.82 0.82
N GLN A 28 11.10 -7.71 1.00
CA GLN A 28 12.41 -7.49 0.38
C GLN A 28 13.48 -8.50 0.83
N ASP A 29 13.25 -9.20 1.93
CA ASP A 29 14.17 -10.21 2.44
C ASP A 29 13.72 -11.62 2.13
N GLY A 30 12.67 -11.77 1.31
CA GLY A 30 12.12 -13.07 0.95
C GLY A 30 11.23 -13.69 2.00
N LYS A 31 10.90 -12.96 3.06
CA LYS A 31 10.05 -13.45 4.14
C LYS A 31 8.59 -13.27 3.78
N GLU A 32 7.79 -14.31 4.00
CA GLU A 32 6.36 -14.27 3.72
C GLU A 32 5.61 -13.36 4.70
N VAL A 33 4.79 -12.47 4.18
CA VAL A 33 3.96 -11.55 5.00
C VAL A 33 2.49 -11.76 4.61
N ASP A 34 1.67 -12.15 5.57
CA ASP A 34 0.22 -12.28 5.39
C ASP A 34 -0.44 -10.97 5.80
N LEU A 35 -1.14 -10.34 4.86
CA LEU A 35 -1.76 -9.03 5.09
C LEU A 35 -2.75 -9.04 6.25
N ALA A 36 -3.64 -10.04 6.29
CA ALA A 36 -4.67 -10.09 7.31
C ALA A 36 -4.08 -10.20 8.72
N THR A 37 -3.01 -10.97 8.86
CA THR A 37 -2.31 -11.10 10.14
C THR A 37 -1.52 -9.83 10.48
N TYR A 38 -0.82 -9.29 9.48
CA TYR A 38 0.04 -8.12 9.67
C TYR A 38 -0.73 -6.88 10.11
N GLY A 39 -1.92 -6.68 9.57
CA GLY A 39 -2.76 -5.53 9.87
C GLY A 39 -3.95 -5.81 10.78
N LYS A 40 -3.90 -6.92 11.53
CA LYS A 40 -5.02 -7.35 12.37
C LYS A 40 -5.37 -6.33 13.45
N GLU A 41 -4.36 -5.67 14.04
CA GLU A 41 -4.55 -4.73 15.14
C GLU A 41 -3.89 -3.39 14.82
N GLY A 42 -4.52 -2.31 15.24
CA GLY A 42 -4.01 -0.96 15.04
C GLY A 42 -4.19 -0.50 13.61
N TYR A 43 -3.41 0.50 13.21
CA TYR A 43 -3.48 1.05 11.87
C TYR A 43 -2.45 0.41 10.96
N LEU A 44 -2.84 0.12 9.73
CA LEU A 44 -1.93 -0.32 8.67
C LEU A 44 -2.15 0.54 7.43
N LEU A 45 -1.10 1.22 7.00
CA LEU A 45 -1.09 1.96 5.74
C LEU A 45 -0.46 1.08 4.67
N VAL A 46 -1.23 0.71 3.65
CA VAL A 46 -0.74 -0.02 2.49
C VAL A 46 -0.71 0.95 1.32
N PHE A 47 0.47 1.19 0.75
CA PHE A 47 0.56 2.03 -0.43
C PHE A 47 1.06 1.24 -1.62
N PHE A 48 0.55 1.59 -2.79
CA PHE A 48 0.89 0.93 -4.05
C PHE A 48 1.63 1.90 -4.94
N TYR A 49 2.60 1.40 -5.68
CA TYR A 49 3.39 2.19 -6.62
C TYR A 49 3.70 1.35 -7.86
N PRO A 50 3.84 2.02 -9.04
CA PRO A 50 4.04 1.27 -10.29
C PRO A 50 5.35 0.51 -10.36
N LYS A 51 6.46 1.12 -9.94
CA LYS A 51 7.77 0.48 -10.10
C LYS A 51 8.81 1.03 -9.14
N ALA A 52 9.55 0.11 -8.50
CA ALA A 52 10.64 0.44 -7.57
C ALA A 52 11.69 1.34 -8.23
N ASN A 53 12.23 2.27 -7.44
CA ASN A 53 13.32 3.18 -7.84
C ASN A 53 13.01 4.13 -9.01
N THR A 54 11.73 4.34 -9.34
CA THR A 54 11.34 5.40 -10.29
C THR A 54 11.11 6.72 -9.53
N PRO A 55 11.21 7.90 -10.19
CA PRO A 55 11.17 9.18 -9.48
C PRO A 55 9.93 9.41 -8.62
N GLY A 56 8.71 9.20 -9.16
CA GLY A 56 7.49 9.41 -8.39
C GLY A 56 7.33 8.41 -7.27
N CYS A 57 7.71 7.16 -7.50
CA CYS A 57 7.63 6.11 -6.47
C CYS A 57 8.65 6.36 -5.37
N THR A 58 9.84 6.85 -5.73
CA THR A 58 10.85 7.24 -4.76
C THR A 58 10.35 8.38 -3.89
N ALA A 59 9.72 9.40 -4.48
CA ALA A 59 9.17 10.53 -3.73
C ALA A 59 8.11 10.08 -2.72
N GLN A 60 7.17 9.22 -3.15
CA GLN A 60 6.14 8.68 -2.27
C GLN A 60 6.75 7.86 -1.12
N ALA A 61 7.66 6.94 -1.45
CA ALA A 61 8.28 6.07 -0.46
C ALA A 61 9.14 6.87 0.54
N CYS A 62 9.88 7.87 0.07
CA CYS A 62 10.70 8.70 0.92
C CYS A 62 9.86 9.61 1.82
N SER A 63 8.72 10.10 1.34
CA SER A 63 7.78 10.83 2.18
C SER A 63 7.34 9.98 3.38
N LEU A 64 6.98 8.73 3.12
CA LEU A 64 6.56 7.81 4.19
C LEU A 64 7.73 7.40 5.08
N ARG A 65 8.93 7.25 4.51
CA ARG A 65 10.14 7.00 5.30
C ARG A 65 10.38 8.15 6.28
N ASP A 66 10.35 9.38 5.79
CA ASP A 66 10.63 10.56 6.60
C ASP A 66 9.55 10.79 7.66
N GLY A 67 8.31 10.44 7.37
CA GLY A 67 7.20 10.55 8.32
C GLY A 67 6.99 9.31 9.18
N ASN A 68 7.81 8.28 9.01
CA ASN A 68 7.55 6.98 9.65
C ASN A 68 7.62 7.02 11.18
N ALA A 69 8.52 7.82 11.75
CA ALA A 69 8.61 7.95 13.20
C ALA A 69 7.31 8.49 13.79
N GLU A 70 6.73 9.51 13.17
CA GLU A 70 5.48 10.09 13.61
C GLU A 70 4.31 9.14 13.40
N LEU A 71 4.28 8.43 12.27
CA LEU A 71 3.27 7.42 12.01
C LEU A 71 3.34 6.28 13.04
N THR A 72 4.55 5.84 13.37
CA THR A 72 4.76 4.80 14.38
C THR A 72 4.25 5.24 15.75
N GLN A 73 4.47 6.50 16.12
CA GLN A 73 3.97 7.04 17.38
C GLN A 73 2.44 7.00 17.45
N ARG A 74 1.77 7.02 16.31
CA ARG A 74 0.31 6.91 16.22
C ARG A 74 -0.15 5.49 15.97
N ASN A 75 0.74 4.52 16.19
CA ASN A 75 0.45 3.09 16.00
C ASN A 75 0.08 2.73 14.56
N VAL A 76 0.70 3.41 13.59
CA VAL A 76 0.51 3.14 12.17
C VAL A 76 1.72 2.37 11.64
N LYS A 77 1.49 1.17 11.12
CA LYS A 77 2.49 0.40 10.38
C LYS A 77 2.38 0.79 8.91
N VAL A 78 3.51 0.81 8.21
CA VAL A 78 3.55 1.15 6.78
C VAL A 78 4.02 -0.06 5.98
N LEU A 79 3.39 -0.30 4.85
CA LEU A 79 3.71 -1.42 3.97
C LEU A 79 3.56 -0.98 2.52
N GLY A 80 4.61 -1.12 1.73
CA GLY A 80 4.55 -0.80 0.30
C GLY A 80 4.36 -2.05 -0.53
N VAL A 81 3.66 -1.94 -1.66
CA VAL A 81 3.38 -3.06 -2.56
C VAL A 81 3.55 -2.64 -4.01
N SER A 82 4.26 -3.44 -4.79
CA SER A 82 4.33 -3.29 -6.24
C SER A 82 4.46 -4.66 -6.89
N ALA A 83 4.39 -4.70 -8.20
CA ALA A 83 4.55 -5.94 -8.97
C ALA A 83 6.04 -6.31 -9.18
N ASP A 84 6.94 -5.59 -8.58
CA ASP A 84 8.38 -5.86 -8.68
C ASP A 84 8.75 -7.18 -7.99
N GLN A 85 9.89 -7.73 -8.41
CA GLN A 85 10.45 -8.92 -7.78
C GLN A 85 11.11 -8.58 -6.44
N VAL A 86 11.39 -9.59 -5.62
CA VAL A 86 12.03 -9.42 -4.32
C VAL A 86 13.34 -8.63 -4.43
N SER A 87 14.17 -8.94 -5.42
CA SER A 87 15.46 -8.27 -5.60
C SER A 87 15.31 -6.76 -5.88
N ALA A 88 14.30 -6.38 -6.65
CA ALA A 88 14.03 -4.95 -6.92
C ALA A 88 13.53 -4.23 -5.66
N GLN A 89 12.70 -4.89 -4.87
CA GLN A 89 12.25 -4.33 -3.59
C GLN A 89 13.43 -4.18 -2.63
N LYS A 90 14.33 -5.15 -2.61
CA LYS A 90 15.53 -5.07 -1.77
C LYS A 90 16.41 -3.88 -2.15
N SER A 91 16.62 -3.67 -3.45
CA SER A 91 17.38 -2.52 -3.93
C SER A 91 16.71 -1.21 -3.52
N PHE A 92 15.40 -1.14 -3.64
CA PHE A 92 14.65 0.07 -3.29
C PHE A 92 14.81 0.40 -1.80
N VAL A 93 14.62 -0.60 -0.93
CA VAL A 93 14.82 -0.43 0.52
C VAL A 93 16.23 0.04 0.83
N THR A 94 17.24 -0.60 0.22
CA THR A 94 18.64 -0.29 0.47
C THR A 94 19.02 1.10 -0.04
N ASP A 95 18.66 1.39 -1.30
CA ASP A 95 19.03 2.65 -1.95
C ASP A 95 18.40 3.87 -1.26
N GLN A 96 17.15 3.73 -0.84
CA GLN A 96 16.41 4.84 -0.25
C GLN A 96 16.36 4.77 1.28
N LYS A 97 16.99 3.77 1.89
CA LYS A 97 17.02 3.58 3.35
C LYS A 97 15.62 3.56 3.94
N LEU A 98 14.72 2.80 3.31
CA LEU A 98 13.34 2.70 3.77
C LEU A 98 13.28 1.96 5.11
N THR A 99 12.40 2.42 5.99
CA THR A 99 12.29 1.94 7.37
C THR A 99 11.08 1.02 7.58
N TYR A 100 10.43 0.60 6.51
CA TYR A 100 9.27 -0.29 6.52
C TYR A 100 9.40 -1.31 5.39
N PRO A 101 8.67 -2.43 5.46
CA PRO A 101 8.80 -3.47 4.44
C PRO A 101 8.09 -3.14 3.12
N LEU A 102 8.58 -3.74 2.04
CA LEU A 102 7.98 -3.69 0.72
C LEU A 102 7.64 -5.12 0.30
N LEU A 103 6.43 -5.33 -0.21
CA LEU A 103 5.99 -6.64 -0.70
C LEU A 103 6.18 -6.74 -2.21
N ALA A 104 6.69 -7.88 -2.63
CA ALA A 104 6.88 -8.24 -4.05
C ALA A 104 5.65 -9.01 -4.51
N ASP A 105 4.67 -8.30 -5.07
CA ASP A 105 3.43 -8.89 -5.58
C ASP A 105 3.56 -9.20 -7.07
N ALA A 106 4.56 -10.03 -7.40
CA ALA A 106 4.94 -10.30 -8.79
C ALA A 106 3.83 -10.95 -9.62
N ASP A 107 2.92 -11.66 -8.98
CA ASP A 107 1.75 -12.28 -9.65
C ASP A 107 0.49 -11.40 -9.58
N ASN A 108 0.59 -10.20 -9.07
CA ASN A 108 -0.49 -9.19 -9.03
C ASN A 108 -1.72 -9.58 -8.20
N LYS A 109 -1.64 -10.59 -7.35
CA LYS A 109 -2.82 -11.03 -6.59
C LYS A 109 -3.30 -10.00 -5.58
N ILE A 110 -2.38 -9.33 -4.89
CA ILE A 110 -2.73 -8.27 -3.93
C ILE A 110 -3.20 -7.03 -4.68
N ILE A 111 -2.47 -6.66 -5.73
CA ILE A 111 -2.83 -5.52 -6.60
C ILE A 111 -4.25 -5.68 -7.12
N GLN A 112 -4.61 -6.88 -7.59
CA GLN A 112 -5.96 -7.16 -8.08
C GLN A 112 -7.00 -7.12 -6.97
N ALA A 113 -6.68 -7.65 -5.79
CA ALA A 113 -7.61 -7.65 -4.66
C ALA A 113 -7.98 -6.24 -4.21
N PHE A 114 -7.04 -5.30 -4.31
CA PHE A 114 -7.29 -3.90 -3.98
C PHE A 114 -7.90 -3.11 -5.14
N GLY A 115 -7.97 -3.70 -6.34
CA GLY A 115 -8.53 -3.03 -7.50
C GLY A 115 -7.67 -1.89 -8.04
N VAL A 116 -6.36 -1.99 -7.88
CA VAL A 116 -5.41 -0.94 -8.31
C VAL A 116 -4.52 -1.40 -9.45
N GLY A 117 -4.93 -2.41 -10.19
CA GLY A 117 -4.20 -2.87 -11.36
C GLY A 117 -4.22 -1.83 -12.47
N GLY A 118 -3.05 -1.50 -13.01
CA GLY A 118 -2.89 -0.59 -14.12
C GLY A 118 -2.52 -1.33 -15.40
N LEU A 119 -2.04 -0.57 -16.39
CA LEU A 119 -1.59 -1.14 -17.66
C LEU A 119 -0.30 -1.93 -17.45
N PHE A 120 -0.15 -2.99 -18.25
CA PHE A 120 1.05 -3.82 -18.30
C PHE A 120 1.45 -4.46 -16.95
N GLY A 121 0.46 -4.68 -16.07
CA GLY A 121 0.73 -5.33 -14.78
C GLY A 121 1.29 -4.43 -13.70
N PHE A 122 1.44 -3.13 -13.97
CA PHE A 122 1.89 -2.19 -12.95
C PHE A 122 0.74 -1.77 -12.05
N ALA A 123 1.03 -1.55 -10.77
CA ALA A 123 0.03 -1.01 -9.86
C ALA A 123 -0.18 0.48 -10.12
N LYS A 124 -1.41 0.94 -9.91
CA LYS A 124 -1.69 2.38 -9.89
C LYS A 124 -1.25 2.94 -8.55
N ARG A 125 -0.65 4.14 -8.54
CA ARG A 125 -0.26 4.81 -7.31
C ARG A 125 -1.50 5.08 -6.46
N SER A 126 -1.46 4.61 -5.21
CA SER A 126 -2.61 4.71 -4.30
C SER A 126 -2.18 4.41 -2.88
N ALA A 127 -3.04 4.72 -1.93
CA ALA A 127 -2.78 4.42 -0.53
C ALA A 127 -4.09 4.06 0.18
N PHE A 128 -3.99 3.13 1.12
CA PHE A 128 -5.16 2.59 1.84
C PHE A 128 -4.82 2.48 3.32
N LEU A 129 -5.65 3.06 4.18
CA LEU A 129 -5.46 2.98 5.62
C LEU A 129 -6.50 2.07 6.25
N PHE A 130 -6.01 1.04 6.96
CA PHE A 130 -6.85 0.09 7.69
C PHE A 130 -6.74 0.33 9.19
N ARG A 131 -7.83 0.09 9.88
CA ARG A 131 -7.86 0.07 11.35
C ARG A 131 -8.45 -1.26 11.80
N ASP A 132 -7.68 -2.00 12.58
CA ASP A 132 -8.09 -3.32 13.07
C ASP A 132 -8.62 -4.22 11.94
N GLY A 133 -7.92 -4.19 10.81
CA GLY A 133 -8.21 -5.02 9.65
C GLY A 133 -9.31 -4.54 8.71
N LYS A 134 -9.87 -3.34 8.93
CA LYS A 134 -10.92 -2.79 8.05
C LYS A 134 -10.49 -1.48 7.42
N LEU A 135 -10.79 -1.30 6.14
CA LEU A 135 -10.44 -0.10 5.40
C LEU A 135 -11.27 1.09 5.88
N ILE A 136 -10.60 2.14 6.34
CA ILE A 136 -11.27 3.35 6.83
C ILE A 136 -11.00 4.58 5.97
N TRP A 137 -9.94 4.56 5.15
CA TRP A 137 -9.56 5.71 4.32
C TRP A 137 -8.76 5.24 3.13
N GLN A 138 -8.90 5.94 2.01
CA GLN A 138 -8.11 5.64 0.82
C GLN A 138 -7.79 6.90 0.04
N ASP A 139 -6.65 6.86 -0.65
CA ASP A 139 -6.20 7.89 -1.57
C ASP A 139 -6.03 7.21 -2.93
N PRO A 140 -7.03 7.30 -3.81
CA PRO A 140 -7.03 6.54 -5.07
C PRO A 140 -6.00 6.99 -6.08
N LYS A 141 -5.46 8.19 -5.92
CA LYS A 141 -4.44 8.72 -6.82
C LYS A 141 -3.04 8.65 -6.22
N GLY A 142 -2.97 8.50 -4.91
CA GLY A 142 -1.71 8.49 -4.18
C GLY A 142 -0.99 9.83 -4.29
N SER A 143 -0.49 10.31 -3.20
CA SER A 143 0.36 11.50 -3.20
C SER A 143 1.81 11.06 -3.40
N THR A 144 2.65 11.92 -3.92
CA THR A 144 4.08 11.64 -3.99
C THR A 144 4.80 12.22 -2.78
N GLN A 145 5.14 13.49 -2.84
CA GLN A 145 5.92 14.15 -1.78
C GLN A 145 5.16 14.31 -0.46
N ASP A 146 3.84 14.31 -0.51
CA ASP A 146 3.00 14.60 0.65
C ASP A 146 2.26 13.39 1.21
N GLN A 147 2.65 12.17 0.83
CA GLN A 147 1.88 10.98 1.23
C GLN A 147 1.75 10.85 2.75
N ALA A 148 2.84 11.00 3.48
CA ALA A 148 2.80 10.92 4.94
C ALA A 148 1.96 12.05 5.54
N LYS A 149 2.12 13.26 5.03
CA LYS A 149 1.38 14.42 5.51
C LYS A 149 -0.13 14.24 5.35
N VAL A 150 -0.56 13.73 4.19
CA VAL A 150 -1.99 13.50 3.91
C VAL A 150 -2.58 12.49 4.90
N VAL A 151 -1.85 11.41 5.18
CA VAL A 151 -2.30 10.40 6.14
C VAL A 151 -2.37 10.99 7.55
N LEU A 152 -1.35 11.74 7.96
CA LEU A 152 -1.32 12.36 9.29
C LEU A 152 -2.44 13.37 9.47
N GLU A 153 -2.75 14.15 8.44
CA GLU A 153 -3.88 15.09 8.48
C GLU A 153 -5.21 14.36 8.65
N TYR A 154 -5.38 13.23 7.96
CA TYR A 154 -6.57 12.42 8.13
C TYR A 154 -6.71 11.92 9.58
N LEU A 155 -5.62 11.40 10.14
CA LEU A 155 -5.62 10.91 11.52
C LEU A 155 -5.93 12.03 12.51
N ASP A 156 -5.43 13.22 12.28
CA ASP A 156 -5.72 14.38 13.11
C ASP A 156 -7.21 14.75 13.04
N SER A 157 -7.83 14.59 11.88
CA SER A 157 -9.27 14.88 11.73
C SER A 157 -10.13 13.95 12.59
N LEU A 158 -9.66 12.75 12.88
CA LEU A 158 -10.40 11.80 13.73
C LEU A 158 -10.43 12.23 15.20
N LYS A 159 -9.43 12.98 15.63
CA LYS A 159 -9.33 13.44 17.03
C LYS A 159 -10.32 14.55 17.37
N THR A 160 -10.82 15.27 16.37
CA THR A 160 -11.73 16.39 16.58
C THR A 160 -13.20 16.01 16.53
N LYS A 161 -13.49 14.73 16.34
CA LYS A 161 -14.88 14.24 16.27
C LYS A 161 -15.31 13.52 17.54
#